data_0f6742f32f17cc003058e029eac68286
#
_entry.id   0f6742f32f17cc003058e029eac68286
#
_cell.length_a   1.000
_cell.length_b   1.000
_cell.length_c   1.000
_cell.angle_alpha   90.00
_cell.angle_beta   90.00
_cell.angle_gamma   90.00
#
_symmetry.space_group_name_H-M   'P 1'
#
loop_
_entity.id
_entity.type
_entity.pdbx_description
1 polymer ?
#
loop_
_entity_poly.entity_id
_entity_poly.type
_entity_poly.pdbx_seq_one_letter_code
_entity_poly.pdbx_strand_id
1 'polypeptide(L)'
;MKNVLIVGAGRLGKGFIGETFDNAGWNITFLDKDPKVEEELKKQGCYHVKVHRVDEIQNRVIKNFKAYTCDEEYSVMDDFLEMDVIVFPLYPEDFAEAGKYLSKCLEKFYEIHPDRKLTMISITNKNYLIPEITEDFRKYLSDSAKEWFDSHVVVRDSIIRRSTDAESNTAIDVDTVAVNSLLIQGPVNNDFSDVEWMEVTDKIEMLKDIKVFVVNGPHASLAFLGYYKGLKTIPEAENDSEISEIVGEIVKELTAAIMKEYPITEKELHNLTYFAPAKGILSDSIYRVAYDPIR
;
A
#
# COMPACT_ATOMS: atom_id res chain seq x y z
N MET A 1 17.66 4.48 15.67
CA MET A 1 16.84 4.89 14.52
C MET A 1 16.03 3.67 14.16
N LYS A 2 14.76 3.81 13.84
CA LYS A 2 13.91 2.67 13.47
C LYS A 2 14.17 2.26 12.02
N ASN A 3 13.99 0.98 11.70
CA ASN A 3 14.28 0.39 10.40
C ASN A 3 13.02 -0.24 9.79
N VAL A 4 12.76 0.02 8.52
CA VAL A 4 11.67 -0.60 7.77
C VAL A 4 12.19 -1.34 6.54
N LEU A 5 11.74 -2.58 6.36
CA LEU A 5 11.91 -3.32 5.12
C LEU A 5 10.63 -3.18 4.29
N ILE A 6 10.76 -2.73 3.05
CA ILE A 6 9.68 -2.61 2.08
C ILE A 6 9.90 -3.68 1.01
N VAL A 7 9.05 -4.70 1.01
CA VAL A 7 9.10 -5.81 0.06
C VAL A 7 8.17 -5.50 -1.10
N GLY A 8 8.77 -5.17 -2.23
CA GLY A 8 8.10 -4.61 -3.40
C GLY A 8 8.41 -3.13 -3.58
N ALA A 9 9.49 -2.82 -4.31
CA ALA A 9 9.93 -1.46 -4.60
C ALA A 9 9.25 -0.87 -5.86
N GLY A 10 8.00 -1.27 -6.09
CA GLY A 10 7.12 -0.70 -7.10
C GLY A 10 6.70 0.75 -6.77
N ARG A 11 5.75 1.28 -7.51
CA ARG A 11 5.26 2.66 -7.34
C ARG A 11 4.71 2.92 -5.94
N LEU A 12 3.92 1.99 -5.42
CA LEU A 12 3.33 2.11 -4.09
C LEU A 12 4.42 2.01 -3.01
N GLY A 13 5.35 1.07 -3.15
CA GLY A 13 6.46 0.89 -2.22
C GLY A 13 7.37 2.11 -2.14
N LYS A 14 7.80 2.67 -3.28
CA LYS A 14 8.63 3.87 -3.32
C LYS A 14 7.82 5.15 -3.06
N GLY A 15 6.70 5.32 -3.79
CA GLY A 15 5.99 6.59 -3.87
C GLY A 15 5.10 6.92 -2.69
N PHE A 16 4.69 5.93 -1.90
CA PHE A 16 3.93 6.17 -0.69
C PHE A 16 4.61 5.63 0.56
N ILE A 17 4.89 4.34 0.61
CA ILE A 17 5.46 3.73 1.82
C ILE A 17 6.87 4.28 2.08
N GLY A 18 7.74 4.30 1.08
CA GLY A 18 9.09 4.87 1.19
C GLY A 18 9.08 6.34 1.58
N GLU A 19 8.22 7.16 0.95
CA GLU A 19 8.09 8.58 1.30
C GLU A 19 7.55 8.79 2.72
N THR A 20 6.58 7.96 3.16
CA THR A 20 6.00 8.03 4.50
C THR A 20 7.05 7.75 5.59
N PHE A 21 7.84 6.70 5.43
CA PHE A 21 8.89 6.36 6.39
C PHE A 21 10.13 7.27 6.31
N ASP A 22 10.46 7.81 5.12
CA ASP A 22 11.48 8.86 4.99
C ASP A 22 11.10 10.12 5.75
N ASN A 23 9.84 10.53 5.68
CA ASN A 23 9.31 11.65 6.48
C ASN A 23 9.45 11.44 7.98
N ALA A 24 9.28 10.21 8.45
CA ALA A 24 9.44 9.84 9.84
C ALA A 24 10.92 9.67 10.26
N GLY A 25 11.85 9.78 9.32
CA GLY A 25 13.28 9.64 9.57
C GLY A 25 13.74 8.21 9.84
N TRP A 26 12.99 7.20 9.34
CA TRP A 26 13.39 5.81 9.44
C TRP A 26 14.42 5.44 8.37
N ASN A 27 15.26 4.45 8.68
CA ASN A 27 16.09 3.82 7.65
C ASN A 27 15.23 2.90 6.78
N ILE A 28 15.36 3.05 5.47
CA ILE A 28 14.57 2.30 4.49
C ILE A 28 15.45 1.25 3.82
N THR A 29 14.95 0.03 3.78
CA THR A 29 15.53 -1.03 2.95
C THR A 29 14.45 -1.52 1.99
N PHE A 30 14.75 -1.48 0.69
CA PHE A 30 13.92 -2.07 -0.35
C PHE A 30 14.38 -3.47 -0.70
N LEU A 31 13.44 -4.38 -0.87
CA LEU A 31 13.66 -5.71 -1.41
C LEU A 31 12.69 -5.94 -2.58
N ASP A 32 13.19 -6.26 -3.76
CA ASP A 32 12.35 -6.52 -4.93
C ASP A 32 12.79 -7.82 -5.64
N LYS A 33 11.87 -8.50 -6.32
CA LYS A 33 12.20 -9.67 -7.12
C LYS A 33 12.80 -9.32 -8.49
N ASP A 34 12.61 -8.10 -8.98
CA ASP A 34 13.20 -7.62 -10.23
C ASP A 34 14.56 -6.96 -9.97
N PRO A 35 15.68 -7.59 -10.39
CA PRO A 35 17.01 -7.05 -10.16
C PRO A 35 17.24 -5.69 -10.83
N LYS A 36 16.47 -5.34 -11.86
CA LYS A 36 16.57 -4.04 -12.52
C LYS A 36 16.17 -2.90 -11.59
N VAL A 37 15.23 -3.13 -10.68
CA VAL A 37 14.79 -2.14 -9.70
C VAL A 37 15.92 -1.82 -8.74
N GLU A 38 16.62 -2.84 -8.24
CA GLU A 38 17.80 -2.69 -7.38
C GLU A 38 18.93 -1.95 -8.11
N GLU A 39 19.26 -2.39 -9.34
CA GLU A 39 20.32 -1.77 -10.16
C GLU A 39 20.06 -0.28 -10.38
N GLU A 40 18.83 0.10 -10.77
CA GLU A 40 18.45 1.49 -11.00
C GLU A 40 18.51 2.32 -9.71
N LEU A 41 18.01 1.81 -8.58
CA LEU A 41 18.06 2.49 -7.29
C LEU A 41 19.50 2.70 -6.84
N LYS A 42 20.37 1.69 -6.95
CA LYS A 42 21.79 1.78 -6.60
C LYS A 42 22.56 2.73 -7.52
N LYS A 43 22.30 2.68 -8.81
CA LYS A 43 22.95 3.52 -9.81
C LYS A 43 22.64 5.00 -9.61
N GLN A 44 21.41 5.34 -9.30
CA GLN A 44 21.00 6.74 -9.11
C GLN A 44 21.27 7.25 -7.69
N GLY A 45 21.27 6.39 -6.68
CA GLY A 45 21.48 6.73 -5.27
C GLY A 45 20.39 7.63 -4.68
N CYS A 46 19.37 7.98 -5.45
CA CYS A 46 18.19 8.71 -5.02
C CYS A 46 17.03 8.48 -6.01
N TYR A 47 15.81 8.76 -5.56
CA TYR A 47 14.65 8.85 -6.45
C TYR A 47 13.75 10.01 -6.02
N HIS A 48 12.89 10.46 -6.93
CA HIS A 48 12.01 11.59 -6.70
C HIS A 48 10.57 11.14 -6.54
N VAL A 49 9.89 11.71 -5.53
CA VAL A 49 8.45 11.58 -5.34
C VAL A 49 7.84 12.97 -5.51
N LYS A 50 7.09 13.13 -6.59
CA LYS A 50 6.35 14.34 -6.86
C LYS A 50 4.96 14.21 -6.26
N VAL A 51 4.73 14.96 -5.18
CA VAL A 51 3.50 14.89 -4.39
C VAL A 51 2.59 16.04 -4.76
N HIS A 52 1.45 15.74 -5.38
CA HIS A 52 0.43 16.73 -5.71
C HIS A 52 -0.45 16.99 -4.49
N ARG A 53 -0.28 18.15 -3.85
CA ARG A 53 -1.09 18.66 -2.74
C ARG A 53 -2.19 19.60 -3.23
N VAL A 54 -3.05 20.07 -2.35
CA VAL A 54 -4.12 21.02 -2.69
C VAL A 54 -3.57 22.32 -3.26
N ASP A 55 -2.56 22.88 -2.61
CA ASP A 55 -2.06 24.22 -2.92
C ASP A 55 -0.75 24.23 -3.72
N GLU A 56 0.01 23.13 -3.67
CA GLU A 56 1.33 23.05 -4.26
C GLU A 56 1.65 21.66 -4.82
N ILE A 57 2.68 21.58 -5.63
CA ILE A 57 3.32 20.32 -6.03
C ILE A 57 4.66 20.27 -5.32
N GLN A 58 4.82 19.31 -4.42
CA GLN A 58 6.04 19.12 -3.64
C GLN A 58 6.91 18.05 -4.28
N ASN A 59 8.17 18.41 -4.59
CA ASN A 59 9.16 17.44 -5.05
C ASN A 59 10.01 16.97 -3.86
N ARG A 60 9.85 15.69 -3.52
CA ARG A 60 10.62 15.01 -2.48
C ARG A 60 11.77 14.24 -3.12
N VAL A 61 12.95 14.28 -2.52
CA VAL A 61 14.11 13.50 -2.95
C VAL A 61 14.46 12.52 -1.85
N ILE A 62 14.26 11.23 -2.11
CA ILE A 62 14.55 10.15 -1.17
C ILE A 62 15.97 9.65 -1.47
N LYS A 63 16.85 9.69 -0.47
CA LYS A 63 18.28 9.36 -0.61
C LYS A 63 18.77 8.33 0.39
N ASN A 64 18.08 8.23 1.53
CA ASN A 64 18.57 7.42 2.65
C ASN A 64 17.91 6.05 2.63
N PHE A 65 18.32 5.21 1.67
CA PHE A 65 17.80 3.85 1.54
C PHE A 65 18.90 2.87 1.12
N LYS A 66 18.66 1.59 1.38
CA LYS A 66 19.35 0.45 0.77
C LYS A 66 18.39 -0.27 -0.17
N ALA A 67 18.93 -0.96 -1.16
CA ALA A 67 18.11 -1.74 -2.10
C ALA A 67 18.77 -3.10 -2.35
N TYR A 68 17.95 -4.15 -2.39
CA TYR A 68 18.35 -5.54 -2.62
C TYR A 68 17.38 -6.21 -3.57
N THR A 69 17.88 -7.20 -4.30
CA THR A 69 17.06 -8.18 -5.02
C THR A 69 16.90 -9.46 -4.20
N CYS A 70 15.88 -10.26 -4.53
CA CYS A 70 15.72 -11.60 -3.97
C CYS A 70 16.76 -12.55 -4.60
N ASP A 71 17.96 -12.56 -4.08
CA ASP A 71 19.08 -13.40 -4.54
C ASP A 71 19.23 -14.70 -3.70
N GLU A 72 19.99 -15.67 -4.23
CA GLU A 72 20.25 -16.95 -3.57
C GLU A 72 21.17 -16.83 -2.36
N GLU A 73 22.02 -15.79 -2.32
CA GLU A 73 22.96 -15.47 -1.23
C GLU A 73 22.27 -14.78 -0.07
N TYR A 74 21.04 -14.33 -0.23
CA TYR A 74 20.31 -13.57 0.79
C TYR A 74 21.05 -12.29 1.23
N SER A 75 21.52 -11.50 0.27
CA SER A 75 22.29 -10.27 0.50
C SER A 75 21.59 -9.27 1.42
N VAL A 76 20.28 -9.35 1.56
CA VAL A 76 19.46 -8.53 2.49
C VAL A 76 19.57 -8.97 3.95
N MET A 77 20.17 -10.14 4.24
CA MET A 77 20.10 -10.80 5.56
C MET A 77 20.54 -9.91 6.71
N ASP A 78 21.70 -9.27 6.60
CA ASP A 78 22.24 -8.44 7.70
C ASP A 78 21.31 -7.27 8.01
N ASP A 79 20.74 -6.62 6.99
CA ASP A 79 19.77 -5.56 7.19
C ASP A 79 18.44 -6.11 7.69
N PHE A 80 17.99 -7.28 7.21
CA PHE A 80 16.76 -7.92 7.68
C PHE A 80 16.79 -8.17 9.20
N LEU A 81 17.91 -8.57 9.75
CA LEU A 81 18.07 -8.83 11.19
C LEU A 81 17.87 -7.57 12.05
N GLU A 82 18.06 -6.40 11.48
CA GLU A 82 17.89 -5.11 12.17
C GLU A 82 16.50 -4.48 11.97
N MET A 83 15.59 -5.10 11.20
CA MET A 83 14.28 -4.54 10.91
C MET A 83 13.37 -4.49 12.13
N ASP A 84 12.63 -3.39 12.26
CA ASP A 84 11.57 -3.23 13.23
C ASP A 84 10.21 -3.58 12.63
N VAL A 85 10.01 -3.25 11.35
CA VAL A 85 8.76 -3.44 10.62
C VAL A 85 9.04 -3.91 9.19
N ILE A 86 8.16 -4.78 8.68
CA ILE A 86 8.18 -5.22 7.28
C ILE A 86 6.85 -4.83 6.63
N VAL A 87 6.92 -4.15 5.49
CA VAL A 87 5.74 -3.70 4.74
C VAL A 87 5.73 -4.35 3.36
N PHE A 88 4.58 -4.85 2.97
CA PHE A 88 4.38 -5.63 1.74
C PHE A 88 3.39 -4.94 0.79
N PRO A 89 3.81 -3.97 -0.02
CA PRO A 89 2.99 -3.43 -1.11
C PRO A 89 3.00 -4.39 -2.32
N LEU A 90 2.42 -5.57 -2.13
CA LEU A 90 2.41 -6.67 -3.08
C LEU A 90 1.01 -6.93 -3.63
N TYR A 91 0.95 -7.56 -4.80
CA TYR A 91 -0.27 -8.20 -5.27
C TYR A 91 -0.55 -9.50 -4.49
N PRO A 92 -1.82 -9.93 -4.35
CA PRO A 92 -2.17 -11.13 -3.60
C PRO A 92 -1.38 -12.38 -4.03
N GLU A 93 -1.13 -12.56 -5.32
CA GLU A 93 -0.40 -13.70 -5.89
C GLU A 93 1.10 -13.74 -5.55
N ASP A 94 1.69 -12.60 -5.16
CA ASP A 94 3.12 -12.51 -4.87
C ASP A 94 3.48 -12.90 -3.41
N PHE A 95 2.49 -12.98 -2.50
CA PHE A 95 2.76 -13.28 -1.08
C PHE A 95 3.36 -14.66 -0.86
N ALA A 96 2.92 -15.67 -1.60
CA ALA A 96 3.46 -17.03 -1.47
C ALA A 96 4.95 -17.10 -1.83
N GLU A 97 5.39 -16.38 -2.86
CA GLU A 97 6.79 -16.28 -3.25
C GLU A 97 7.60 -15.51 -2.22
N ALA A 98 7.10 -14.36 -1.77
CA ALA A 98 7.73 -13.56 -0.74
C ALA A 98 7.87 -14.33 0.59
N GLY A 99 6.84 -15.08 1.01
CA GLY A 99 6.86 -15.93 2.19
C GLY A 99 7.91 -17.04 2.10
N LYS A 100 8.02 -17.67 0.94
CA LYS A 100 9.05 -18.68 0.71
C LYS A 100 10.47 -18.11 0.81
N TYR A 101 10.72 -16.96 0.22
CA TYR A 101 12.04 -16.30 0.28
C TYR A 101 12.35 -15.84 1.71
N LEU A 102 11.45 -15.10 2.32
CA LEU A 102 11.67 -14.50 3.63
C LEU A 102 11.63 -15.50 4.79
N SER A 103 11.14 -16.73 4.61
CA SER A 103 11.16 -17.75 5.66
C SER A 103 12.56 -18.01 6.20
N LYS A 104 13.58 -18.03 5.34
CA LYS A 104 14.99 -18.17 5.80
C LYS A 104 15.47 -16.96 6.59
N CYS A 105 15.04 -15.76 6.22
CA CYS A 105 15.36 -14.55 6.96
C CYS A 105 14.67 -14.54 8.33
N LEU A 106 13.41 -14.96 8.41
CA LEU A 106 12.66 -15.09 9.66
C LEU A 106 13.23 -16.17 10.57
N GLU A 107 13.64 -17.31 10.01
CA GLU A 107 14.33 -18.37 10.76
C GLU A 107 15.60 -17.81 11.41
N LYS A 108 16.42 -17.10 10.64
CA LYS A 108 17.66 -16.49 11.14
C LYS A 108 17.39 -15.37 12.15
N PHE A 109 16.35 -14.60 11.95
CA PHE A 109 15.92 -13.56 12.90
C PHE A 109 15.53 -14.18 14.25
N TYR A 110 14.76 -15.27 14.25
CA TYR A 110 14.43 -16.03 15.45
C TYR A 110 15.66 -16.56 16.18
N GLU A 111 16.63 -17.15 15.45
CA GLU A 111 17.86 -17.67 16.05
C GLU A 111 18.65 -16.60 16.83
N ILE A 112 18.68 -15.37 16.30
CA ILE A 112 19.50 -14.28 16.86
C ILE A 112 18.69 -13.44 17.86
N HIS A 113 17.40 -13.25 17.63
CA HIS A 113 16.52 -12.35 18.37
C HIS A 113 15.24 -13.05 18.84
N PRO A 114 15.31 -14.12 19.67
CA PRO A 114 14.12 -14.92 20.03
C PRO A 114 13.05 -14.14 20.81
N ASP A 115 13.42 -13.06 21.48
CA ASP A 115 12.50 -12.22 22.26
C ASP A 115 11.98 -10.99 21.50
N ARG A 116 12.49 -10.75 20.29
CA ARG A 116 12.13 -9.56 19.51
C ARG A 116 10.83 -9.77 18.77
N LYS A 117 9.96 -8.76 18.82
CA LYS A 117 8.66 -8.77 18.17
C LYS A 117 8.73 -8.03 16.84
N LEU A 118 7.94 -8.48 15.86
CA LEU A 118 7.82 -7.85 14.54
C LEU A 118 6.36 -7.52 14.20
N THR A 119 6.18 -6.45 13.47
CA THR A 119 4.94 -6.16 12.75
C THR A 119 5.17 -6.30 11.25
N MET A 120 4.36 -7.11 10.60
CA MET A 120 4.33 -7.31 9.15
C MET A 120 3.03 -6.70 8.62
N ILE A 121 3.12 -5.75 7.67
CA ILE A 121 1.97 -4.98 7.19
C ILE A 121 1.72 -5.31 5.72
N SER A 122 0.59 -5.92 5.44
CA SER A 122 0.10 -6.17 4.08
C SER A 122 -0.57 -4.92 3.53
N ILE A 123 -0.18 -4.54 2.31
CA ILE A 123 -0.77 -3.41 1.59
C ILE A 123 -1.37 -3.94 0.29
N THR A 124 -2.60 -4.40 0.38
CA THR A 124 -3.37 -4.91 -0.77
C THR A 124 -4.80 -4.40 -0.73
N ASN A 125 -5.45 -4.29 -1.87
CA ASN A 125 -6.87 -3.91 -1.94
C ASN A 125 -7.81 -5.07 -1.58
N LYS A 126 -7.37 -6.32 -1.75
CA LYS A 126 -8.18 -7.50 -1.45
C LYS A 126 -8.31 -7.69 0.06
N ASN A 127 -9.54 -7.92 0.52
CA ASN A 127 -9.86 -8.14 1.93
C ASN A 127 -9.72 -9.61 2.32
N TYR A 128 -9.67 -9.89 3.63
CA TYR A 128 -9.68 -11.25 4.23
C TYR A 128 -8.49 -12.14 3.86
N LEU A 129 -7.34 -11.56 3.47
CA LEU A 129 -6.15 -12.32 3.09
C LEU A 129 -5.19 -12.62 4.25
N ILE A 130 -5.35 -12.01 5.41
CA ILE A 130 -4.38 -12.12 6.50
C ILE A 130 -4.12 -13.56 6.95
N PRO A 131 -5.13 -14.45 7.07
CA PRO A 131 -4.86 -15.84 7.41
C PRO A 131 -4.01 -16.57 6.36
N GLU A 132 -4.27 -16.36 5.07
CA GLU A 132 -3.52 -16.92 3.96
C GLU A 132 -2.09 -16.41 3.92
N ILE A 133 -1.93 -15.08 4.01
CA ILE A 133 -0.61 -14.43 4.06
C ILE A 133 0.20 -14.94 5.27
N THR A 134 -0.42 -15.01 6.44
CA THR A 134 0.24 -15.52 7.66
C THR A 134 0.78 -16.93 7.45
N GLU A 135 -0.03 -17.81 6.85
CA GLU A 135 0.40 -19.19 6.57
C GLU A 135 1.48 -19.24 5.49
N ASP A 136 1.46 -18.37 4.49
CA ASP A 136 2.50 -18.29 3.46
C ASP A 136 3.89 -18.03 4.04
N PHE A 137 4.00 -17.20 5.09
CA PHE A 137 5.26 -16.97 5.79
C PHE A 137 5.61 -18.09 6.79
N ARG A 138 4.60 -18.64 7.44
CA ARG A 138 4.75 -19.59 8.54
C ARG A 138 5.13 -21.01 8.07
N LYS A 139 4.54 -21.48 6.96
CA LYS A 139 4.62 -22.90 6.52
C LYS A 139 6.03 -23.43 6.26
N TYR A 140 6.98 -22.57 5.97
CA TYR A 140 8.37 -22.95 5.69
C TYR A 140 9.30 -22.86 6.90
N LEU A 141 8.82 -22.38 8.04
CA LEU A 141 9.60 -22.27 9.28
C LEU A 141 9.75 -23.63 9.97
N SER A 142 10.84 -23.80 10.76
CA SER A 142 10.97 -24.91 11.70
C SER A 142 9.89 -24.85 12.79
N ASP A 143 9.66 -25.95 13.49
CA ASP A 143 8.60 -25.97 14.52
C ASP A 143 8.84 -24.95 15.63
N SER A 144 10.10 -24.76 16.06
CA SER A 144 10.46 -23.76 17.07
C SER A 144 10.25 -22.33 16.55
N ALA A 145 10.61 -22.07 15.29
CA ALA A 145 10.40 -20.76 14.68
C ALA A 145 8.92 -20.48 14.42
N LYS A 146 8.08 -21.50 14.19
CA LYS A 146 6.62 -21.35 14.11
C LYS A 146 6.02 -20.91 15.44
N GLU A 147 6.45 -21.51 16.56
CA GLU A 147 6.01 -21.12 17.90
C GLU A 147 6.41 -19.68 18.22
N TRP A 148 7.63 -19.28 17.85
CA TRP A 148 8.08 -17.90 17.95
C TRP A 148 7.25 -16.97 17.04
N PHE A 149 7.03 -17.33 15.78
CA PHE A 149 6.25 -16.53 14.82
C PHE A 149 4.84 -16.29 15.35
N ASP A 150 4.16 -17.32 15.82
CA ASP A 150 2.80 -17.25 16.35
C ASP A 150 2.68 -16.35 17.60
N SER A 151 3.76 -16.18 18.37
CA SER A 151 3.76 -15.41 19.61
C SER A 151 4.42 -14.03 19.51
N HIS A 152 5.29 -13.80 18.54
CA HIS A 152 6.08 -12.58 18.43
C HIS A 152 5.85 -11.79 17.13
N VAL A 153 5.28 -12.40 16.10
CA VAL A 153 5.01 -11.73 14.83
C VAL A 153 3.51 -11.45 14.67
N VAL A 154 3.16 -10.25 14.31
CA VAL A 154 1.79 -9.92 13.92
C VAL A 154 1.75 -9.55 12.46
N VAL A 155 0.90 -10.24 11.69
CA VAL A 155 0.59 -9.90 10.29
C VAL A 155 -0.68 -9.06 10.29
N ARG A 156 -0.63 -7.88 9.70
CA ARG A 156 -1.72 -6.90 9.74
C ARG A 156 -2.11 -6.43 8.37
N ASP A 157 -3.38 -6.23 8.21
CA ASP A 157 -3.95 -5.62 7.01
C ASP A 157 -3.93 -4.09 7.10
N SER A 158 -4.12 -3.42 5.97
CA SER A 158 -4.12 -1.97 5.92
C SER A 158 -5.01 -1.41 4.83
N ILE A 159 -5.34 -0.12 4.94
CA ILE A 159 -6.01 0.65 3.89
C ILE A 159 -5.16 1.85 3.54
N ILE A 160 -4.85 1.95 2.26
CA ILE A 160 -4.26 3.15 1.66
C ILE A 160 -5.35 3.90 0.90
N ARG A 161 -5.30 5.23 1.02
CA ARG A 161 -6.15 6.16 0.29
C ARG A 161 -5.32 7.07 -0.62
N ARG A 162 -4.29 6.52 -1.28
CA ARG A 162 -3.39 7.31 -2.12
C ARG A 162 -3.39 6.77 -3.54
N SER A 163 -3.62 7.65 -4.51
CA SER A 163 -3.41 7.33 -5.92
C SER A 163 -1.97 7.62 -6.30
N THR A 164 -1.35 6.68 -7.02
CA THR A 164 0.00 6.80 -7.53
C THR A 164 -0.07 6.64 -9.04
N ASP A 165 0.43 7.63 -9.80
CA ASP A 165 0.35 7.59 -11.25
C ASP A 165 1.23 6.47 -11.83
N ALA A 166 0.70 5.93 -12.93
CA ALA A 166 1.37 4.91 -13.70
C ALA A 166 2.48 5.44 -14.61
N GLU A 167 2.44 6.70 -14.98
CA GLU A 167 3.31 7.30 -15.98
C GLU A 167 4.36 8.19 -15.32
N SER A 168 5.47 7.61 -14.85
CA SER A 168 6.65 8.40 -14.53
C SER A 168 7.61 8.45 -15.72
N ASN A 169 8.33 9.55 -15.85
CA ASN A 169 9.32 9.74 -16.92
C ASN A 169 10.59 8.90 -16.73
N THR A 170 10.72 8.24 -15.58
CA THR A 170 11.85 7.37 -15.22
C THR A 170 11.34 6.06 -14.61
N ALA A 171 12.18 5.02 -14.57
CA ALA A 171 11.84 3.73 -13.99
C ALA A 171 11.61 3.77 -12.47
N ILE A 172 12.15 4.78 -11.77
CA ILE A 172 12.14 4.85 -10.30
C ILE A 172 11.44 6.06 -9.70
N ASP A 173 11.28 7.17 -10.44
CA ASP A 173 10.56 8.34 -9.96
C ASP A 173 9.04 8.10 -9.97
N VAL A 174 8.33 8.74 -9.06
CA VAL A 174 6.89 8.50 -8.85
C VAL A 174 6.13 9.81 -8.72
N ASP A 175 5.03 9.94 -9.44
CA ASP A 175 4.03 10.98 -9.26
C ASP A 175 2.86 10.44 -8.42
N THR A 176 2.44 11.18 -7.39
CA THR A 176 1.42 10.73 -6.45
C THR A 176 0.56 11.88 -5.93
N VAL A 177 -0.68 11.57 -5.56
CA VAL A 177 -1.58 12.53 -4.91
C VAL A 177 -1.43 12.42 -3.39
N ALA A 178 -1.27 13.54 -2.70
CA ALA A 178 -1.21 13.55 -1.24
C ALA A 178 -2.59 13.27 -0.65
N VAL A 179 -2.92 12.00 -0.49
CA VAL A 179 -3.94 11.60 0.48
C VAL A 179 -3.19 11.01 1.67
N ASN A 180 -3.19 11.76 2.75
CA ASN A 180 -2.40 11.46 3.94
C ASN A 180 -3.22 10.53 4.85
N SER A 181 -3.31 9.24 4.51
CA SER A 181 -4.01 8.27 5.32
C SER A 181 -3.52 6.86 5.05
N LEU A 182 -2.93 6.27 6.07
CA LEU A 182 -2.58 4.87 6.15
C LEU A 182 -3.21 4.29 7.41
N LEU A 183 -4.29 3.53 7.25
CA LEU A 183 -4.94 2.82 8.34
C LEU A 183 -4.33 1.43 8.46
N ILE A 184 -3.98 0.99 9.66
CA ILE A 184 -3.39 -0.32 9.94
C ILE A 184 -4.26 -1.07 10.94
N GLN A 185 -4.46 -2.34 10.70
CA GLN A 185 -5.15 -3.25 11.62
C GLN A 185 -4.40 -3.38 12.95
N GLY A 186 -5.08 -3.15 14.06
CA GLY A 186 -4.53 -3.39 15.40
C GLY A 186 -4.74 -4.84 15.89
N PRO A 187 -4.06 -5.23 16.95
CA PRO A 187 -2.94 -4.55 17.59
C PRO A 187 -1.62 -4.71 16.81
N VAL A 188 -0.68 -3.80 17.01
CA VAL A 188 0.67 -3.82 16.42
C VAL A 188 1.72 -3.98 17.51
N ASN A 189 2.89 -4.51 17.15
CA ASN A 189 4.00 -4.70 18.10
C ASN A 189 4.92 -3.48 18.23
N ASN A 190 4.86 -2.57 17.24
CA ASN A 190 5.78 -1.44 17.15
C ASN A 190 5.04 -0.11 17.42
N ASP A 191 5.79 0.89 17.86
CA ASP A 191 5.32 2.25 18.01
C ASP A 191 5.51 3.02 16.69
N PHE A 192 4.40 3.52 16.13
CA PHE A 192 4.32 4.31 14.90
C PHE A 192 3.95 5.78 15.17
N SER A 193 4.06 6.26 16.42
CA SER A 193 3.67 7.62 16.77
C SER A 193 4.46 8.72 16.05
N ASP A 194 5.64 8.38 15.52
CA ASP A 194 6.48 9.24 14.70
C ASP A 194 6.15 9.16 13.18
N VAL A 195 5.28 8.24 12.77
CA VAL A 195 4.86 8.12 11.37
C VAL A 195 3.57 8.92 11.17
N GLU A 196 3.72 10.11 10.61
CA GLU A 196 2.58 10.97 10.29
C GLU A 196 1.59 10.22 9.38
N TRP A 197 0.29 10.41 9.61
CA TRP A 197 -0.83 9.81 8.85
C TRP A 197 -1.07 8.32 9.09
N MET A 198 -0.30 7.66 9.93
CA MET A 198 -0.56 6.27 10.30
C MET A 198 -1.51 6.21 11.48
N GLU A 199 -2.61 5.50 11.32
CA GLU A 199 -3.62 5.29 12.36
C GLU A 199 -3.89 3.79 12.54
N VAL A 200 -3.86 3.32 13.78
CA VAL A 200 -4.18 1.93 14.11
C VAL A 200 -5.66 1.81 14.48
N THR A 201 -6.36 0.90 13.82
CA THR A 201 -7.80 0.66 14.02
C THR A 201 -8.13 -0.83 13.98
N ASP A 202 -9.20 -1.23 14.65
CA ASP A 202 -9.74 -2.59 14.63
C ASP A 202 -10.79 -2.82 13.51
N LYS A 203 -11.10 -1.77 12.72
CA LYS A 203 -12.18 -1.76 11.74
C LYS A 203 -11.72 -2.00 10.30
N ILE A 204 -10.49 -2.47 10.05
CA ILE A 204 -9.90 -2.53 8.70
C ILE A 204 -10.75 -3.34 7.73
N GLU A 205 -11.19 -4.54 8.11
CA GLU A 205 -11.98 -5.41 7.21
C GLU A 205 -13.29 -4.72 6.81
N MET A 206 -14.01 -4.16 7.78
CA MET A 206 -15.24 -3.41 7.51
C MET A 206 -14.98 -2.19 6.60
N LEU A 207 -13.93 -1.42 6.89
CA LEU A 207 -13.61 -0.24 6.09
C LEU A 207 -13.15 -0.59 4.68
N LYS A 208 -12.47 -1.73 4.48
CA LYS A 208 -12.13 -2.24 3.14
C LYS A 208 -13.38 -2.62 2.36
N ASP A 209 -14.31 -3.34 2.96
CA ASP A 209 -15.57 -3.69 2.31
C ASP A 209 -16.32 -2.42 1.88
N ILE A 210 -16.47 -1.47 2.78
CA ILE A 210 -17.11 -0.19 2.49
C ILE A 210 -16.39 0.56 1.36
N LYS A 211 -15.05 0.61 1.39
CA LYS A 211 -14.23 1.27 0.35
C LYS A 211 -14.51 0.71 -1.04
N VAL A 212 -14.68 -0.61 -1.18
CA VAL A 212 -15.00 -1.23 -2.47
C VAL A 212 -16.28 -0.67 -3.05
N PHE A 213 -17.29 -0.45 -2.23
CA PHE A 213 -18.59 0.08 -2.69
C PHE A 213 -18.56 1.59 -2.93
N VAL A 214 -18.09 2.37 -1.96
CA VAL A 214 -18.27 3.84 -1.97
C VAL A 214 -17.10 4.62 -2.61
N VAL A 215 -15.97 3.98 -2.82
CA VAL A 215 -14.80 4.58 -3.50
C VAL A 215 -14.56 3.91 -4.85
N ASN A 216 -14.33 2.59 -4.84
CA ASN A 216 -13.98 1.88 -6.07
C ASN A 216 -15.18 1.72 -7.01
N GLY A 217 -16.38 1.49 -6.47
CA GLY A 217 -17.61 1.34 -7.26
C GLY A 217 -17.93 2.55 -8.15
N PRO A 218 -18.05 3.76 -7.59
CA PRO A 218 -18.26 4.98 -8.39
C PRO A 218 -17.13 5.22 -9.41
N HIS A 219 -15.87 5.01 -9.03
CA HIS A 219 -14.73 5.16 -9.93
C HIS A 219 -14.78 4.16 -11.11
N ALA A 220 -15.13 2.91 -10.85
CA ALA A 220 -15.36 1.91 -11.89
C ALA A 220 -16.56 2.28 -12.78
N SER A 221 -17.64 2.81 -12.20
CA SER A 221 -18.82 3.27 -12.96
C SER A 221 -18.47 4.39 -13.92
N LEU A 222 -17.66 5.37 -13.48
CA LEU A 222 -17.11 6.43 -14.36
C LEU A 222 -16.31 5.81 -15.50
N ALA A 223 -15.45 4.84 -15.22
CA ALA A 223 -14.62 4.21 -16.24
C ALA A 223 -15.44 3.41 -17.25
N PHE A 224 -16.41 2.61 -16.83
CA PHE A 224 -17.25 1.81 -17.75
C PHE A 224 -18.15 2.68 -18.60
N LEU A 225 -18.82 3.68 -18.01
CA LEU A 225 -19.68 4.60 -18.76
C LEU A 225 -18.86 5.48 -19.71
N GLY A 226 -17.70 5.96 -19.26
CA GLY A 226 -16.78 6.72 -20.09
C GLY A 226 -16.23 5.89 -21.25
N TYR A 227 -15.87 4.63 -21.01
CA TYR A 227 -15.45 3.69 -22.06
C TYR A 227 -16.54 3.49 -23.09
N TYR A 228 -17.79 3.27 -22.66
CA TYR A 228 -18.95 3.13 -23.55
C TYR A 228 -19.16 4.36 -24.45
N LYS A 229 -18.92 5.57 -23.92
CA LYS A 229 -18.98 6.82 -24.69
C LYS A 229 -17.72 7.13 -25.51
N GLY A 230 -16.66 6.30 -25.41
CA GLY A 230 -15.40 6.48 -26.14
C GLY A 230 -14.49 7.57 -25.55
N LEU A 231 -14.74 7.99 -24.31
CA LEU A 231 -13.88 8.91 -23.57
C LEU A 231 -12.55 8.24 -23.20
N LYS A 232 -11.52 9.01 -22.87
CA LYS A 232 -10.17 8.50 -22.63
C LYS A 232 -9.71 8.56 -21.18
N THR A 233 -10.21 9.55 -20.43
CA THR A 233 -9.77 9.83 -19.07
C THR A 233 -10.95 9.91 -18.10
N ILE A 234 -10.70 9.61 -16.82
CA ILE A 234 -11.70 9.75 -15.77
C ILE A 234 -12.20 11.19 -15.65
N PRO A 235 -11.35 12.24 -15.69
CA PRO A 235 -11.84 13.62 -15.70
C PRO A 235 -12.79 13.95 -16.86
N GLU A 236 -12.60 13.37 -18.06
CA GLU A 236 -13.57 13.54 -19.16
C GLU A 236 -14.91 12.91 -18.80
N ALA A 237 -14.93 11.74 -18.16
CA ALA A 237 -16.15 11.08 -17.72
C ALA A 237 -16.87 11.85 -16.59
N GLU A 238 -16.11 12.39 -15.63
CA GLU A 238 -16.63 13.23 -14.55
C GLU A 238 -17.29 14.53 -15.06
N ASN A 239 -16.76 15.09 -16.14
CA ASN A 239 -17.30 16.30 -16.77
C ASN A 239 -18.45 16.04 -17.76
N ASP A 240 -18.75 14.79 -18.09
CA ASP A 240 -19.93 14.43 -18.90
C ASP A 240 -21.18 14.45 -18.01
N SER A 241 -22.14 15.30 -18.36
CA SER A 241 -23.32 15.55 -17.52
C SER A 241 -24.18 14.32 -17.27
N GLU A 242 -24.37 13.47 -18.28
CA GLU A 242 -25.17 12.25 -18.16
C GLU A 242 -24.46 11.21 -17.27
N ILE A 243 -23.15 11.01 -17.44
CA ILE A 243 -22.35 10.11 -16.60
C ILE A 243 -22.35 10.63 -15.16
N SER A 244 -22.13 11.92 -14.96
CA SER A 244 -22.12 12.53 -13.63
C SER A 244 -23.44 12.37 -12.88
N GLU A 245 -24.58 12.50 -13.58
CA GLU A 245 -25.91 12.28 -13.02
C GLU A 245 -26.09 10.82 -12.60
N ILE A 246 -25.78 9.86 -13.47
CA ILE A 246 -25.90 8.42 -13.19
C ILE A 246 -25.01 8.03 -12.00
N VAL A 247 -23.75 8.44 -12.00
CA VAL A 247 -22.81 8.11 -10.92
C VAL A 247 -23.21 8.79 -9.61
N GLY A 248 -23.76 10.00 -9.67
CA GLY A 248 -24.34 10.68 -8.52
C GLY A 248 -25.47 9.91 -7.85
N GLU A 249 -26.39 9.31 -8.62
CA GLU A 249 -27.43 8.43 -8.08
C GLU A 249 -26.85 7.12 -7.51
N ILE A 250 -25.89 6.50 -8.18
CA ILE A 250 -25.17 5.32 -7.66
C ILE A 250 -24.54 5.61 -6.29
N VAL A 251 -23.86 6.74 -6.14
CA VAL A 251 -23.24 7.15 -4.87
C VAL A 251 -24.28 7.33 -3.76
N LYS A 252 -25.44 7.93 -4.05
CA LYS A 252 -26.52 8.10 -3.08
C LYS A 252 -27.08 6.76 -2.62
N GLU A 253 -27.35 5.85 -3.54
CA GLU A 253 -27.88 4.51 -3.23
C GLU A 253 -26.86 3.70 -2.40
N LEU A 254 -25.60 3.68 -2.81
CA LEU A 254 -24.54 3.00 -2.10
C LEU A 254 -24.33 3.57 -0.69
N THR A 255 -24.32 4.89 -0.55
CA THR A 255 -24.19 5.56 0.76
C THR A 255 -25.33 5.18 1.68
N ALA A 256 -26.57 5.21 1.20
CA ALA A 256 -27.74 4.83 1.98
C ALA A 256 -27.71 3.35 2.41
N ALA A 257 -27.28 2.45 1.52
CA ALA A 257 -27.12 1.04 1.82
C ALA A 257 -26.03 0.79 2.88
N ILE A 258 -24.86 1.41 2.73
CA ILE A 258 -23.74 1.29 3.67
C ILE A 258 -24.13 1.80 5.06
N MET A 259 -24.75 2.96 5.15
CA MET A 259 -25.19 3.53 6.44
C MET A 259 -26.23 2.67 7.14
N LYS A 260 -26.97 1.85 6.41
CA LYS A 260 -27.94 0.91 6.97
C LYS A 260 -27.31 -0.41 7.42
N GLU A 261 -26.38 -0.94 6.64
CA GLU A 261 -25.85 -2.30 6.82
C GLU A 261 -24.61 -2.35 7.73
N TYR A 262 -23.84 -1.25 7.82
CA TYR A 262 -22.59 -1.20 8.58
C TYR A 262 -22.67 -0.22 9.76
N PRO A 263 -22.05 -0.53 10.91
CA PRO A 263 -21.98 0.35 12.07
C PRO A 263 -20.91 1.45 11.85
N ILE A 264 -21.08 2.25 10.78
CA ILE A 264 -20.19 3.35 10.43
C ILE A 264 -20.91 4.68 10.64
N THR A 265 -20.19 5.68 11.15
CA THR A 265 -20.71 7.05 11.30
C THR A 265 -20.54 7.83 9.99
N GLU A 266 -21.37 8.87 9.81
CA GLU A 266 -21.23 9.79 8.67
C GLU A 266 -19.81 10.39 8.58
N LYS A 267 -19.20 10.70 9.73
CA LYS A 267 -17.83 11.23 9.79
C LYS A 267 -16.81 10.21 9.31
N GLU A 268 -16.91 8.96 9.74
CA GLU A 268 -15.99 7.88 9.29
C GLU A 268 -16.16 7.62 7.80
N LEU A 269 -17.41 7.58 7.32
CA LEU A 269 -17.70 7.41 5.90
C LEU A 269 -17.16 8.57 5.07
N HIS A 270 -17.38 9.81 5.53
CA HIS A 270 -16.81 11.00 4.89
C HIS A 270 -15.27 10.94 4.86
N ASN A 271 -14.63 10.59 5.98
CA ASN A 271 -13.17 10.44 6.03
C ASN A 271 -12.66 9.36 5.06
N LEU A 272 -13.44 8.31 4.81
CA LEU A 272 -13.07 7.25 3.87
C LEU A 272 -13.24 7.69 2.41
N THR A 273 -14.26 8.48 2.10
CA THR A 273 -14.66 8.83 0.73
C THR A 273 -14.13 10.16 0.25
N TYR A 274 -13.85 11.10 1.16
CA TYR A 274 -13.40 12.43 0.78
C TYR A 274 -11.94 12.43 0.35
N PHE A 275 -11.70 12.91 -0.87
CA PHE A 275 -10.38 13.20 -1.42
C PHE A 275 -10.29 14.70 -1.67
N ALA A 276 -9.36 15.36 -1.00
CA ALA A 276 -9.09 16.77 -1.29
C ALA A 276 -8.61 16.93 -2.74
N PRO A 277 -9.11 17.93 -3.49
CA PRO A 277 -8.65 18.17 -4.85
C PRO A 277 -7.14 18.47 -4.84
N ALA A 278 -6.39 17.76 -5.66
CA ALA A 278 -4.95 17.97 -5.79
C ALA A 278 -4.65 19.03 -6.86
N LYS A 279 -3.58 19.78 -6.67
CA LYS A 279 -3.08 20.70 -7.69
C LYS A 279 -2.43 19.91 -8.83
N GLY A 280 -2.89 20.15 -10.03
CA GLY A 280 -2.51 19.38 -11.22
C GLY A 280 -3.35 18.10 -11.33
N ILE A 281 -3.58 17.69 -12.56
CA ILE A 281 -4.42 16.52 -12.87
C ILE A 281 -3.50 15.33 -13.04
N LEU A 282 -3.56 14.37 -12.14
CA LEU A 282 -3.16 13.01 -12.44
C LEU A 282 -4.32 12.40 -13.23
N SER A 283 -4.17 12.30 -14.55
CA SER A 283 -5.23 11.76 -15.40
C SER A 283 -5.20 10.24 -15.36
N ASP A 284 -6.12 9.65 -14.61
CA ASP A 284 -6.38 8.22 -14.72
C ASP A 284 -7.00 7.90 -16.08
N SER A 285 -6.37 6.95 -16.77
CA SER A 285 -6.90 6.43 -18.03
C SER A 285 -8.13 5.55 -17.76
N ILE A 286 -9.22 5.80 -18.49
CA ILE A 286 -10.43 4.98 -18.43
C ILE A 286 -10.11 3.50 -18.65
N TYR A 287 -9.24 3.17 -19.63
CA TYR A 287 -8.87 1.79 -19.90
C TYR A 287 -8.19 1.13 -18.70
N ARG A 288 -7.25 1.82 -18.04
CA ARG A 288 -6.58 1.31 -16.84
C ARG A 288 -7.56 1.05 -15.70
N VAL A 289 -8.45 2.00 -15.42
CA VAL A 289 -9.42 1.88 -14.33
C VAL A 289 -10.46 0.79 -14.63
N ALA A 290 -10.95 0.71 -15.87
CA ALA A 290 -11.92 -0.30 -16.27
C ALA A 290 -11.34 -1.74 -16.25
N TYR A 291 -10.03 -1.91 -16.40
CA TYR A 291 -9.35 -3.21 -16.34
C TYR A 291 -9.08 -3.66 -14.89
N ASP A 292 -8.79 -2.73 -13.99
CA ASP A 292 -8.35 -2.97 -12.61
C ASP A 292 -9.45 -3.51 -11.65
N PRO A 293 -10.75 -3.13 -11.76
CA PRO A 293 -11.78 -3.58 -10.82
C PRO A 293 -12.05 -5.09 -10.81
N ILE A 294 -11.52 -5.82 -11.77
CA ILE A 294 -11.74 -7.25 -11.94
C ILE A 294 -10.60 -8.09 -11.33
N ARG A 295 -9.55 -7.45 -10.79
CA ARG A 295 -8.39 -8.10 -10.18
C ARG A 295 -8.48 -8.24 -8.67
#